data_b0ee69b4613b4ba24e9a5bb278d3a360
#
_entry.id   b0ee69b4613b4ba24e9a5bb278d3a360
#
_cell.length_a   1.000
_cell.length_b   1.000
_cell.length_c   1.000
_cell.angle_alpha   90.00
_cell.angle_beta   90.00
_cell.angle_gamma   90.00
#
_symmetry.space_group_name_H-M   'P 1'
#
loop_
_entity.id
_entity.type
_entity.pdbx_description
1 polymer ?
#
loop_
_entity_poly.entity_id
_entity_poly.type
_entity_poly.pdbx_seq_one_letter_code
_entity_poly.pdbx_strand_id
1 'polypeptide(L)'
;GAKMPRRYVAEMVMDRISASRTYLGDAYDNHKPLEYFLKSKPKLWFVHPQTKKELEGLLRILSDKGEEKALWYIKHVYLKGKDK
;
A
#
# COMPACT_ATOMS: atom_id res chain seq x y z
N GLY A 1 4.40 7.28 15.98
CA GLY A 1 2.97 7.50 15.80
C GLY A 1 2.14 6.30 16.19
N ALA A 2 0.84 6.48 16.28
CA ALA A 2 -0.07 5.39 16.58
C ALA A 2 -0.26 4.51 15.34
N LYS A 3 -0.54 3.22 15.58
CA LYS A 3 -0.85 2.29 14.50
C LYS A 3 -2.19 2.69 13.86
N MET A 4 -2.20 2.77 12.54
CA MET A 4 -3.43 3.11 11.81
C MET A 4 -4.38 1.91 11.71
N PRO A 5 -5.70 2.15 11.77
CA PRO A 5 -6.67 1.10 11.44
C PRO A 5 -6.44 0.56 10.02
N ARG A 6 -6.76 -0.71 9.82
CA ARG A 6 -6.56 -1.37 8.53
C ARG A 6 -7.25 -0.66 7.37
N ARG A 7 -8.43 -0.10 7.63
CA ARG A 7 -9.17 0.65 6.61
C ARG A 7 -8.35 1.81 6.05
N TYR A 8 -7.66 2.55 6.94
CA TYR A 8 -6.84 3.68 6.50
C TYR A 8 -5.62 3.22 5.71
N VAL A 9 -5.02 2.10 6.10
CA VAL A 9 -3.89 1.55 5.34
C VAL A 9 -4.36 1.13 3.94
N ALA A 10 -5.53 0.50 3.84
CA ALA A 10 -6.11 0.14 2.54
C ALA A 10 -6.36 1.38 1.68
N GLU A 11 -6.89 2.45 2.27
CA GLU A 11 -7.09 3.72 1.57
C GLU A 11 -5.77 4.29 1.06
N MET A 12 -4.70 4.20 1.86
CA MET A 12 -3.38 4.66 1.44
C MET A 12 -2.88 3.89 0.23
N VAL A 13 -3.12 2.58 0.16
CA VAL A 13 -2.75 1.78 -1.01
C VAL A 13 -3.50 2.28 -2.24
N MET A 14 -4.80 2.50 -2.13
CA MET A 14 -5.62 2.99 -3.24
C MET A 14 -5.16 4.37 -3.70
N ASP A 15 -4.85 5.26 -2.75
CA ASP A 15 -4.36 6.60 -3.08
C ASP A 15 -3.02 6.53 -3.82
N ARG A 16 -2.12 5.64 -3.42
CA ARG A 16 -0.84 5.49 -4.08
C ARG A 16 -0.98 4.95 -5.49
N ILE A 17 -1.91 4.03 -5.71
CA ILE A 17 -2.21 3.53 -7.05
C ILE A 17 -2.73 4.67 -7.94
N SER A 18 -3.72 5.41 -7.45
CA SER A 18 -4.32 6.51 -8.20
C SER A 18 -3.31 7.61 -8.51
N ALA A 19 -2.53 8.01 -7.50
CA ALA A 19 -1.52 9.05 -7.68
C ALA A 19 -0.46 8.62 -8.68
N SER A 20 -0.01 7.36 -8.61
CA SER A 20 1.00 6.84 -9.52
C SER A 20 0.49 6.82 -10.96
N ARG A 21 -0.77 6.42 -11.16
CA ARG A 21 -1.38 6.42 -12.50
C ARG A 21 -1.51 7.83 -13.07
N THR A 22 -1.95 8.78 -12.23
CA THR A 22 -2.11 10.17 -12.66
C THR A 22 -0.77 10.78 -13.03
N TYR A 23 0.25 10.51 -12.21
CA TYR A 23 1.57 11.10 -12.40
C TYR A 23 2.32 10.46 -13.58
N LEU A 24 2.24 9.14 -13.74
CA LEU A 24 3.05 8.42 -14.71
C LEU A 24 2.33 8.17 -16.04
N GLY A 25 0.99 8.19 -16.04
CA GLY A 25 0.23 7.88 -17.25
C GLY A 25 0.62 6.52 -17.83
N ASP A 26 1.03 6.50 -19.08
CA ASP A 26 1.40 5.26 -19.78
C ASP A 26 2.64 4.57 -19.20
N ALA A 27 3.43 5.29 -18.41
CA ALA A 27 4.61 4.71 -17.76
C ALA A 27 4.27 3.95 -16.47
N TYR A 28 3.00 3.99 -16.05
CA TYR A 28 2.57 3.28 -14.85
C TYR A 28 2.64 1.77 -15.04
N ASP A 29 3.10 1.06 -14.00
CA ASP A 29 2.95 -0.39 -13.89
C ASP A 29 2.74 -0.75 -12.42
N ASN A 30 2.46 -2.03 -12.15
CA ASN A 30 2.13 -2.50 -10.80
C ASN A 30 3.28 -2.36 -9.80
N HIS A 31 4.50 -2.19 -10.26
CA HIS A 31 5.68 -2.08 -9.40
C HIS A 31 5.91 -0.65 -8.92
N LYS A 32 5.35 0.34 -9.60
CA LYS A 32 5.64 1.76 -9.30
C LYS A 32 5.24 2.19 -7.90
N PRO A 33 4.05 1.83 -7.38
CA PRO A 33 3.70 2.21 -6.01
C PRO A 33 4.68 1.68 -4.98
N LEU A 34 5.13 0.43 -5.13
CA LEU A 34 6.12 -0.14 -4.22
C LEU A 34 7.47 0.57 -4.34
N GLU A 35 7.91 0.86 -5.57
CA GLU A 35 9.18 1.56 -5.78
C GLU A 35 9.19 2.92 -5.07
N TYR A 36 8.12 3.70 -5.23
CA TYR A 36 8.02 5.01 -4.58
C TYR A 36 7.98 4.88 -3.06
N PHE A 37 7.26 3.88 -2.56
CA PHE A 37 7.21 3.63 -1.12
C PHE A 37 8.61 3.33 -0.57
N LEU A 38 9.36 2.45 -1.25
CA LEU A 38 10.70 2.07 -0.79
C LEU A 38 11.67 3.25 -0.81
N LYS A 39 11.54 4.15 -1.77
CA LYS A 39 12.36 5.36 -1.84
C LYS A 39 12.05 6.32 -0.68
N SER A 40 10.78 6.42 -0.30
CA SER A 40 10.37 7.35 0.76
C SER A 40 10.40 6.73 2.16
N LYS A 41 10.59 5.41 2.27
CA LYS A 41 10.53 4.70 3.55
C LYS A 41 11.45 5.30 4.62
N PRO A 42 12.70 5.68 4.33
CA PRO A 42 13.54 6.30 5.35
C PRO A 42 12.99 7.63 5.89
N LYS A 43 12.15 8.31 5.12
CA LYS A 43 11.53 9.58 5.52
C LYS A 43 10.25 9.37 6.34
N LEU A 44 9.78 8.14 6.48
CA LEU A 44 8.54 7.81 7.18
C LEU A 44 8.79 7.38 8.63
N TRP A 45 9.80 7.96 9.26
CA TRP A 45 10.17 7.62 10.63
C TRP A 45 9.04 7.87 11.64
N PHE A 46 8.14 8.80 11.31
CA PHE A 46 7.01 9.17 12.17
C PHE A 46 5.82 8.22 12.04
N VAL A 47 5.84 7.29 11.07
CA VAL A 47 4.77 6.33 10.87
C VAL A 47 5.06 5.08 11.71
N HIS A 48 4.02 4.56 12.38
CA HIS A 48 4.18 3.37 13.22
C HIS A 48 4.81 2.22 12.41
N PRO A 49 5.79 1.50 12.98
CA PRO A 49 6.48 0.43 12.26
C PRO A 49 5.54 -0.65 11.72
N GLN A 50 4.51 -1.02 12.48
CA GLN A 50 3.55 -2.02 12.03
C GLN A 50 2.74 -1.51 10.83
N THR A 51 2.36 -0.22 10.84
CA THR A 51 1.67 0.39 9.72
C THR A 51 2.53 0.38 8.46
N LYS A 52 3.81 0.72 8.58
CA LYS A 52 4.74 0.66 7.44
C LYS A 52 4.87 -0.76 6.90
N LYS A 53 4.96 -1.73 7.78
CA LYS A 53 5.08 -3.14 7.40
C LYS A 53 3.84 -3.63 6.65
N GLU A 54 2.67 -3.28 7.14
CA GLU A 54 1.41 -3.65 6.49
C GLU A 54 1.28 -2.99 5.12
N LEU A 55 1.58 -1.70 5.04
CA LEU A 55 1.54 -0.97 3.77
C LEU A 55 2.51 -1.57 2.76
N GLU A 56 3.73 -1.84 3.17
CA GLU A 56 4.73 -2.46 2.29
C GLU A 56 4.26 -3.84 1.81
N GLY A 57 3.69 -4.65 2.71
CA GLY A 57 3.18 -5.98 2.36
C GLY A 57 2.10 -5.92 1.28
N LEU A 58 1.16 -4.99 1.41
CA LEU A 58 0.10 -4.83 0.42
C LEU A 58 0.65 -4.33 -0.91
N LEU A 59 1.61 -3.41 -0.89
CA LEU A 59 2.25 -2.93 -2.11
C LEU A 59 3.07 -4.01 -2.79
N ARG A 60 3.65 -4.94 -2.03
CA ARG A 60 4.36 -6.09 -2.59
C ARG A 60 3.40 -7.06 -3.27
N ILE A 61 2.21 -7.27 -2.70
CA ILE A 61 1.19 -8.09 -3.36
C ILE A 61 0.78 -7.45 -4.68
N LEU A 62 0.57 -6.14 -4.68
CA LEU A 62 0.28 -5.40 -5.89
C LEU A 62 1.38 -5.58 -6.94
N SER A 63 2.62 -5.44 -6.53
CA SER A 63 3.78 -5.57 -7.43
C SER A 63 3.88 -6.99 -8.03
N ASP A 64 3.69 -8.00 -7.19
CA ASP A 64 3.92 -9.40 -7.58
C ASP A 64 2.72 -10.04 -8.26
N LYS A 65 1.50 -9.69 -7.85
CA LYS A 65 0.28 -10.38 -8.26
C LYS A 65 -0.65 -9.54 -9.12
N GLY A 66 -0.44 -8.24 -9.17
CA GLY A 66 -1.28 -7.32 -9.93
C GLY A 66 -2.39 -6.70 -9.11
N GLU A 67 -3.03 -5.67 -9.69
CA GLU A 67 -4.03 -4.87 -9.00
C GLU A 67 -5.25 -5.68 -8.58
N GLU A 68 -5.77 -6.51 -9.49
CA GLU A 68 -6.97 -7.29 -9.22
C GLU A 68 -6.79 -8.19 -8.00
N LYS A 69 -5.68 -8.93 -7.95
CA LYS A 69 -5.40 -9.82 -6.83
C LYS A 69 -5.09 -9.06 -5.56
N ALA A 70 -4.41 -7.93 -5.66
CA ALA A 70 -4.12 -7.09 -4.50
C ALA A 70 -5.42 -6.55 -3.89
N LEU A 71 -6.34 -6.06 -4.70
CA LEU A 71 -7.62 -5.55 -4.22
C LEU A 71 -8.47 -6.66 -3.62
N TRP A 72 -8.45 -7.85 -4.23
CA TRP A 72 -9.14 -9.02 -3.68
C TRP A 72 -8.60 -9.36 -2.29
N TYR A 73 -7.28 -9.40 -2.16
CA TYR A 73 -6.63 -9.70 -0.89
C TYR A 73 -7.00 -8.67 0.17
N ILE A 74 -6.96 -7.39 -0.16
CA ILE A 74 -7.31 -6.32 0.78
C ILE A 74 -8.75 -6.52 1.26
N LYS A 75 -9.68 -6.75 0.35
CA LYS A 75 -11.10 -6.87 0.67
C LYS A 75 -11.42 -8.13 1.48
N HIS A 76 -10.84 -9.26 1.09
CA HIS A 76 -11.27 -10.56 1.64
C HIS A 76 -10.35 -11.10 2.73
N VAL A 77 -9.15 -10.58 2.87
CA VAL A 77 -8.18 -11.06 3.87
C VAL A 77 -7.75 -9.95 4.81
N TYR A 78 -7.16 -8.89 4.27
CA TYR A 78 -6.58 -7.83 5.09
C TYR A 78 -7.61 -7.11 5.95
N LEU A 79 -8.72 -6.69 5.35
CA LEU A 79 -9.77 -5.94 6.06
C LEU A 79 -10.59 -6.83 7.00
N LYS A 80 -10.47 -8.15 6.89
CA LYS A 80 -11.11 -9.08 7.82
C LYS A 80 -10.35 -9.21 9.13
N GLY A 81 -9.09 -8.76 9.16
CA GLY A 81 -8.31 -8.77 10.38
C GLY A 81 -8.83 -7.75 11.38
N LYS A 82 -8.53 -7.98 12.66
CA LYS A 82 -8.97 -7.06 13.72
C LYS A 82 -7.87 -6.06 14.05
N ASP A 83 -8.27 -4.81 14.15
CA ASP A 83 -7.40 -3.77 14.69
C ASP A 83 -7.30 -3.92 16.21
N LYS A 84 -6.13 -3.70 16.76
CA LYS A 84 -5.89 -3.77 18.20
C LYS A 84 -5.39 -2.45 18.72
#